data_eb396a6298888d38a7386706775b6c80
#
_entry.id   eb396a6298888d38a7386706775b6c80
#
_cell.length_a   1.000
_cell.length_b   1.000
_cell.length_c   1.000
_cell.angle_alpha   90.00
_cell.angle_beta   90.00
_cell.angle_gamma   90.00
#
_symmetry.space_group_name_H-M   'P 1'
#
loop_
_entity.id
_entity.type
_entity.pdbx_description
1 polymer ?
#
loop_
_entity_poly.entity_id
_entity_poly.type
_entity_poly.pdbx_seq_one_letter_code
_entity_poly.pdbx_strand_id
1 'polypeptide(L)'
;RPWLAALGAIVWAFSSYFCIIIAAGHIWKVMTLTFIPPTIAGVILCYRGKLLWGSFVTALFTAFQIMSNHVQMSYYFAFVMFFLILAYGIDAARRKALPQWAKATGVVLLAGVVGLLANVSNLYHTYEYSKLSMRGPAELSPLTPEKAQATNGGLDRDYITQWSYGVGESFTLLVPDFNGGGSGSILDRPNVDELNGYDRFYQAAGRFQEIAAKSGQQVTPPGLDQYWGDQPFTVGPVYVGAFVCFLFILGLFFVRGPLKWALLASTVLSFLFAWGHNNPAFTNFCIDHLPLYNKFRTPSSALVVAEFAIPLLAMLALARLIKSPADVFGTKRGKIAFSVASALTAGLCLLLWLFPSLAGDCISAKDDAALTAMGSALGFDFVNSYRGAISDMHHAILAASALRSLLIILVGIGLLWLYLRGMIKSWMLCVGLFVVCLFDLWQVDKHYLNDASFTDPVQMQTLTPSAAEDVVRKDKTDFRVLNLSEGNPF
;
A
#
# COMPACT_ATOMS: atom_id res chain seq x y z
N ARG A 1 27.81 0.75 3.81
CA ARG A 1 27.82 0.87 5.28
C ARG A 1 26.75 -0.10 5.82
N PRO A 2 27.13 -1.10 6.62
CA PRO A 2 26.21 -2.17 7.04
C PRO A 2 24.99 -1.64 7.81
N TRP A 3 25.19 -0.73 8.73
CA TRP A 3 24.11 -0.13 9.53
C TRP A 3 23.03 0.60 8.71
N LEU A 4 23.44 1.26 7.64
CA LEU A 4 22.49 1.91 6.74
C LEU A 4 21.72 0.89 5.89
N ALA A 5 22.37 -0.20 5.49
CA ALA A 5 21.72 -1.28 4.77
C ALA A 5 20.71 -2.01 5.68
N ALA A 6 21.08 -2.25 6.95
CA ALA A 6 20.19 -2.84 7.94
C ALA A 6 18.95 -1.95 8.17
N LEU A 7 19.13 -0.63 8.33
CA LEU A 7 18.01 0.31 8.45
C LEU A 7 17.09 0.23 7.23
N GLY A 8 17.65 0.24 6.01
CA GLY A 8 16.85 0.14 4.79
C GLY A 8 16.10 -1.19 4.65
N ALA A 9 16.72 -2.29 5.09
CA ALA A 9 16.08 -3.61 5.09
C ALA A 9 14.90 -3.68 6.07
N ILE A 10 15.04 -3.11 7.28
CA ILE A 10 13.95 -3.04 8.27
C ILE A 10 12.81 -2.16 7.76
N VAL A 11 13.11 -0.98 7.21
CA VAL A 11 12.06 -0.09 6.69
C VAL A 11 11.28 -0.75 5.56
N TRP A 12 11.94 -1.54 4.70
CA TRP A 12 11.25 -2.31 3.67
C TRP A 12 10.43 -3.47 4.27
N ALA A 13 11.04 -4.28 5.15
CA ALA A 13 10.43 -5.49 5.68
C ALA A 13 9.21 -5.22 6.59
N PHE A 14 9.21 -4.07 7.27
CA PHE A 14 8.14 -3.61 8.14
C PHE A 14 7.33 -2.47 7.52
N SER A 15 7.41 -2.21 6.20
CA SER A 15 6.38 -1.40 5.57
C SER A 15 5.05 -2.13 5.66
N SER A 16 3.97 -1.42 6.02
CA SER A 16 2.75 -2.06 6.51
C SER A 16 2.08 -3.00 5.49
N TYR A 17 2.34 -2.82 4.20
CA TYR A 17 1.76 -3.67 3.16
C TYR A 17 2.07 -5.14 3.36
N PHE A 18 3.27 -5.51 3.86
CA PHE A 18 3.60 -6.90 4.12
C PHE A 18 2.72 -7.50 5.21
N CYS A 19 2.55 -6.80 6.32
CA CYS A 19 1.70 -7.27 7.42
C CYS A 19 0.23 -7.34 7.01
N ILE A 20 -0.26 -6.32 6.28
CA ILE A 20 -1.64 -6.28 5.76
C ILE A 20 -1.92 -7.46 4.83
N ILE A 21 -1.04 -7.76 3.87
CA ILE A 21 -1.26 -8.85 2.92
C ILE A 21 -1.03 -10.24 3.51
N ILE A 22 -0.22 -10.36 4.58
CA ILE A 22 -0.11 -11.60 5.38
C ILE A 22 -1.43 -11.83 6.13
N ALA A 23 -1.94 -10.82 6.83
CA ALA A 23 -3.21 -10.89 7.52
C ALA A 23 -4.39 -11.21 6.57
N ALA A 24 -4.33 -10.70 5.33
CA ALA A 24 -5.30 -11.01 4.26
C ALA A 24 -5.06 -12.39 3.59
N GLY A 25 -4.09 -13.19 4.02
CA GLY A 25 -3.80 -14.52 3.50
C GLY A 25 -3.06 -14.57 2.15
N HIS A 26 -2.50 -13.45 1.68
CA HIS A 26 -1.86 -13.37 0.36
C HIS A 26 -0.35 -13.65 0.38
N ILE A 27 0.06 -14.80 0.92
CA ILE A 27 1.47 -15.16 1.10
C ILE A 27 2.29 -15.13 -0.20
N TRP A 28 1.71 -15.48 -1.35
CA TRP A 28 2.40 -15.46 -2.63
C TRP A 28 2.78 -14.04 -3.11
N LYS A 29 2.01 -13.01 -2.71
CA LYS A 29 2.41 -11.61 -2.91
C LYS A 29 3.69 -11.32 -2.14
N VAL A 30 3.73 -11.69 -0.86
CA VAL A 30 4.92 -11.51 0.01
C VAL A 30 6.15 -12.18 -0.59
N MET A 31 6.01 -13.44 -1.00
CA MET A 31 7.12 -14.19 -1.62
C MET A 31 7.64 -13.49 -2.89
N THR A 32 6.75 -13.04 -3.77
CA THR A 32 7.15 -12.30 -4.98
C THR A 32 7.89 -11.02 -4.62
N LEU A 33 7.37 -10.23 -3.67
CA LEU A 33 7.93 -8.93 -3.26
C LEU A 33 9.30 -9.08 -2.60
N THR A 34 9.55 -10.17 -1.89
CA THR A 34 10.84 -10.45 -1.23
C THR A 34 12.00 -10.51 -2.24
N PHE A 35 11.75 -10.99 -3.46
CA PHE A 35 12.78 -11.14 -4.49
C PHE A 35 12.99 -9.90 -5.36
N ILE A 36 12.16 -8.87 -5.22
CA ILE A 36 12.25 -7.64 -6.02
C ILE A 36 13.48 -6.78 -5.70
N PRO A 37 13.80 -6.47 -4.42
CA PRO A 37 14.97 -5.66 -4.10
C PRO A 37 16.29 -6.24 -4.65
N PRO A 38 16.59 -7.55 -4.51
CA PRO A 38 17.79 -8.12 -5.11
C PRO A 38 17.76 -8.11 -6.64
N THR A 39 16.60 -8.31 -7.29
CA THR A 39 16.47 -8.18 -8.76
C THR A 39 16.88 -6.78 -9.20
N ILE A 40 16.34 -5.73 -8.58
CA ILE A 40 16.69 -4.34 -8.88
C ILE A 40 18.16 -4.04 -8.58
N ALA A 41 18.71 -4.60 -7.49
CA ALA A 41 20.12 -4.46 -7.16
C ALA A 41 21.02 -5.06 -8.25
N GLY A 42 20.64 -6.21 -8.82
CA GLY A 42 21.33 -6.82 -9.96
C GLY A 42 21.37 -5.90 -11.18
N VAL A 43 20.24 -5.30 -11.53
CA VAL A 43 20.14 -4.32 -12.63
C VAL A 43 21.05 -3.11 -12.38
N ILE A 44 21.02 -2.55 -11.18
CA ILE A 44 21.89 -1.42 -10.82
C ILE A 44 23.37 -1.81 -10.90
N LEU A 45 23.73 -3.04 -10.52
CA LEU A 45 25.10 -3.57 -10.65
C LEU A 45 25.54 -3.61 -12.13
N CYS A 46 24.67 -4.03 -13.05
CA CYS A 46 24.96 -4.01 -14.49
C CYS A 46 25.26 -2.59 -14.97
N TYR A 47 24.46 -1.60 -14.61
CA TYR A 47 24.70 -0.20 -14.97
C TYR A 47 25.93 0.41 -14.28
N ARG A 48 26.42 -0.18 -13.20
CA ARG A 48 27.70 0.15 -12.55
C ARG A 48 28.90 -0.60 -13.15
N GLY A 49 28.71 -1.31 -14.26
CA GLY A 49 29.76 -2.03 -14.98
C GLY A 49 30.09 -3.43 -14.44
N LYS A 50 29.40 -3.89 -13.40
CA LYS A 50 29.56 -5.24 -12.84
C LYS A 50 28.65 -6.25 -13.55
N LEU A 51 28.85 -6.42 -14.87
CA LEU A 51 27.91 -7.14 -15.74
C LEU A 51 27.69 -8.59 -15.31
N LEU A 52 28.75 -9.35 -15.02
CA LEU A 52 28.65 -10.77 -14.67
C LEU A 52 27.84 -10.98 -13.37
N TRP A 53 28.21 -10.29 -12.31
CA TRP A 53 27.48 -10.41 -11.03
C TRP A 53 26.07 -9.81 -11.12
N GLY A 54 25.94 -8.69 -11.83
CA GLY A 54 24.63 -8.06 -12.04
C GLY A 54 23.67 -8.96 -12.81
N SER A 55 24.12 -9.59 -13.90
CA SER A 55 23.29 -10.50 -14.69
C SER A 55 22.91 -11.77 -13.90
N PHE A 56 23.87 -12.37 -13.19
CA PHE A 56 23.60 -13.53 -12.34
C PHE A 56 22.54 -13.23 -11.28
N VAL A 57 22.70 -12.13 -10.54
CA VAL A 57 21.74 -11.73 -9.50
C VAL A 57 20.38 -11.41 -10.13
N THR A 58 20.34 -10.68 -11.26
CA THR A 58 19.09 -10.36 -11.96
C THR A 58 18.38 -11.64 -12.41
N ALA A 59 19.07 -12.56 -13.08
CA ALA A 59 18.47 -13.80 -13.60
C ALA A 59 17.95 -14.69 -12.45
N LEU A 60 18.76 -14.89 -11.41
CA LEU A 60 18.42 -15.74 -10.27
C LEU A 60 17.17 -15.22 -9.53
N PHE A 61 17.17 -13.94 -9.17
CA PHE A 61 16.07 -13.37 -8.39
C PHE A 61 14.83 -13.09 -9.24
N THR A 62 14.98 -12.86 -10.55
CA THR A 62 13.83 -12.88 -11.48
C THR A 62 13.21 -14.28 -11.53
N ALA A 63 14.03 -15.35 -11.57
CA ALA A 63 13.49 -16.71 -11.57
C ALA A 63 12.71 -17.01 -10.27
N PHE A 64 13.20 -16.63 -9.11
CA PHE A 64 12.48 -16.80 -7.83
C PHE A 64 11.23 -15.96 -7.73
N GLN A 65 11.28 -14.72 -8.24
CA GLN A 65 10.13 -13.82 -8.29
C GLN A 65 8.99 -14.42 -9.13
N ILE A 66 9.30 -14.95 -10.31
CA ILE A 66 8.32 -15.58 -11.21
C ILE A 66 7.83 -16.92 -10.67
N MET A 67 8.71 -17.70 -10.02
CA MET A 67 8.36 -18.95 -9.35
C MET A 67 7.26 -18.76 -8.29
N SER A 68 7.26 -17.61 -7.61
CA SER A 68 6.22 -17.24 -6.64
C SER A 68 4.84 -17.00 -7.27
N ASN A 69 4.73 -17.00 -8.59
CA ASN A 69 3.53 -16.99 -9.41
C ASN A 69 2.52 -15.86 -9.11
N HIS A 70 2.96 -14.70 -8.62
CA HIS A 70 2.11 -13.52 -8.48
C HIS A 70 2.44 -12.49 -9.56
N VAL A 71 1.93 -12.71 -10.78
CA VAL A 71 2.25 -11.94 -11.98
C VAL A 71 1.98 -10.44 -11.83
N GLN A 72 0.92 -10.06 -11.15
CA GLN A 72 0.54 -8.64 -10.95
C GLN A 72 1.62 -7.83 -10.21
N MET A 73 2.26 -8.40 -9.18
CA MET A 73 3.34 -7.72 -8.46
C MET A 73 4.55 -7.53 -9.38
N SER A 74 4.93 -8.58 -10.10
CA SER A 74 6.01 -8.51 -11.09
C SER A 74 5.73 -7.49 -12.20
N TYR A 75 4.47 -7.39 -12.62
CA TYR A 75 4.03 -6.42 -13.62
C TYR A 75 4.23 -4.96 -13.14
N TYR A 76 3.83 -4.62 -11.93
CA TYR A 76 4.04 -3.28 -11.40
C TYR A 76 5.53 -2.94 -11.28
N PHE A 77 6.36 -3.88 -10.88
CA PHE A 77 7.80 -3.67 -10.79
C PHE A 77 8.51 -3.67 -12.16
N ALA A 78 7.89 -4.19 -13.22
CA ALA A 78 8.40 -4.00 -14.58
C ALA A 78 8.44 -2.52 -14.99
N PHE A 79 7.54 -1.69 -14.50
CA PHE A 79 7.60 -0.23 -14.70
C PHE A 79 8.78 0.42 -13.95
N VAL A 80 9.14 -0.09 -12.77
CA VAL A 80 10.37 0.36 -12.08
C VAL A 80 11.60 0.05 -12.94
N MET A 81 11.64 -1.16 -13.53
CA MET A 81 12.71 -1.55 -14.45
C MET A 81 12.75 -0.66 -15.69
N PHE A 82 11.59 -0.37 -16.28
CA PHE A 82 11.46 0.55 -17.41
C PHE A 82 12.02 1.94 -17.08
N PHE A 83 11.63 2.53 -15.94
CA PHE A 83 12.14 3.84 -15.52
C PHE A 83 13.63 3.81 -15.19
N LEU A 84 14.16 2.72 -14.67
CA LEU A 84 15.60 2.54 -14.47
C LEU A 84 16.33 2.57 -15.83
N ILE A 85 15.88 1.75 -16.79
CA ILE A 85 16.46 1.69 -18.14
C ILE A 85 16.45 3.08 -18.78
N LEU A 86 15.30 3.75 -18.73
CA LEU A 86 15.12 5.08 -19.32
C LEU A 86 16.01 6.13 -18.65
N ALA A 87 16.02 6.20 -17.34
CA ALA A 87 16.79 7.19 -16.59
C ALA A 87 18.31 7.02 -16.79
N TYR A 88 18.79 5.78 -16.77
CA TYR A 88 20.19 5.47 -17.07
C TYR A 88 20.52 5.74 -18.54
N GLY A 89 19.59 5.53 -19.47
CA GLY A 89 19.73 5.86 -20.89
C GLY A 89 19.87 7.36 -21.12
N ILE A 90 19.02 8.17 -20.47
CA ILE A 90 19.11 9.64 -20.55
C ILE A 90 20.44 10.14 -19.95
N ASP A 91 20.87 9.59 -18.82
CA ASP A 91 22.18 9.94 -18.22
C ASP A 91 23.35 9.54 -19.13
N ALA A 92 23.29 8.37 -19.74
CA ALA A 92 24.29 7.88 -20.69
C ALA A 92 24.36 8.73 -21.97
N ALA A 93 23.21 9.16 -22.49
CA ALA A 93 23.16 10.08 -23.62
C ALA A 93 23.87 11.41 -23.32
N ARG A 94 23.57 11.99 -22.14
CA ARG A 94 24.21 13.23 -21.67
C ARG A 94 25.72 13.08 -21.47
N ARG A 95 26.18 11.89 -21.09
CA ARG A 95 27.61 11.58 -20.88
C ARG A 95 28.31 11.01 -22.12
N LYS A 96 27.62 10.89 -23.24
CA LYS A 96 28.14 10.26 -24.49
C LYS A 96 28.57 8.79 -24.26
N ALA A 97 27.85 8.06 -23.39
CA ALA A 97 28.17 6.70 -22.96
C ALA A 97 27.07 5.70 -23.38
N LEU A 98 26.32 5.98 -24.46
CA LEU A 98 25.24 5.12 -24.98
C LEU A 98 25.66 3.68 -25.28
N PRO A 99 26.88 3.39 -25.85
CA PRO A 99 27.28 2.00 -26.06
C PRO A 99 27.39 1.18 -24.77
N GLN A 100 27.90 1.79 -23.70
CA GLN A 100 28.00 1.12 -22.39
C GLN A 100 26.61 0.86 -21.79
N TRP A 101 25.70 1.83 -21.93
CA TRP A 101 24.30 1.68 -21.51
C TRP A 101 23.60 0.57 -22.31
N ALA A 102 23.74 0.56 -23.65
CA ALA A 102 23.14 -0.44 -24.52
C ALA A 102 23.64 -1.85 -24.17
N LYS A 103 24.96 -2.01 -23.95
CA LYS A 103 25.55 -3.28 -23.49
C LYS A 103 24.97 -3.72 -22.15
N ALA A 104 24.89 -2.85 -21.14
CA ALA A 104 24.34 -3.16 -19.84
C ALA A 104 22.84 -3.52 -19.93
N THR A 105 22.07 -2.76 -20.72
CA THR A 105 20.64 -3.02 -20.97
C THR A 105 20.43 -4.36 -21.66
N GLY A 106 21.21 -4.68 -22.70
CA GLY A 106 21.14 -5.99 -23.37
C GLY A 106 21.42 -7.14 -22.41
N VAL A 107 22.42 -7.00 -21.52
CA VAL A 107 22.72 -8.00 -20.49
C VAL A 107 21.58 -8.14 -19.48
N VAL A 108 20.97 -7.04 -19.04
CA VAL A 108 19.81 -7.03 -18.12
C VAL A 108 18.61 -7.72 -18.76
N LEU A 109 18.30 -7.39 -20.03
CA LEU A 109 17.18 -8.03 -20.74
C LEU A 109 17.40 -9.53 -20.94
N LEU A 110 18.63 -9.92 -21.31
CA LEU A 110 18.98 -11.35 -21.44
C LEU A 110 18.86 -12.07 -20.09
N ALA A 111 19.33 -11.48 -19.01
CA ALA A 111 19.20 -12.04 -17.67
C ALA A 111 17.74 -12.18 -17.25
N GLY A 112 16.90 -11.19 -17.56
CA GLY A 112 15.46 -11.25 -17.36
C GLY A 112 14.81 -12.39 -18.13
N VAL A 113 15.16 -12.54 -19.42
CA VAL A 113 14.67 -13.65 -20.25
C VAL A 113 15.08 -15.01 -19.68
N VAL A 114 16.32 -15.17 -19.24
CA VAL A 114 16.79 -16.42 -18.59
C VAL A 114 15.96 -16.73 -17.32
N GLY A 115 15.69 -15.72 -16.48
CA GLY A 115 14.84 -15.88 -15.30
C GLY A 115 13.40 -16.26 -15.64
N LEU A 116 12.82 -15.71 -16.72
CA LEU A 116 11.48 -16.08 -17.21
C LEU A 116 11.46 -17.51 -17.77
N LEU A 117 12.46 -17.87 -18.57
CA LEU A 117 12.55 -19.20 -19.17
C LEU A 117 12.71 -20.32 -18.13
N ALA A 118 13.33 -20.05 -16.99
CA ALA A 118 13.40 -20.99 -15.86
C ALA A 118 11.99 -21.38 -15.33
N ASN A 119 10.97 -20.58 -15.62
CA ASN A 119 9.58 -20.78 -15.18
C ASN A 119 8.59 -20.87 -16.34
N VAL A 120 9.06 -21.17 -17.55
CA VAL A 120 8.23 -21.14 -18.75
C VAL A 120 7.02 -22.08 -18.66
N SER A 121 7.17 -23.25 -18.07
CA SER A 121 6.09 -24.22 -17.84
C SER A 121 4.99 -23.61 -16.97
N ASN A 122 5.36 -23.02 -15.82
CA ASN A 122 4.42 -22.37 -14.91
C ASN A 122 3.70 -21.20 -15.59
N LEU A 123 4.44 -20.35 -16.30
CA LEU A 123 3.87 -19.21 -17.03
C LEU A 123 2.90 -19.67 -18.13
N TYR A 124 3.27 -20.73 -18.88
CA TYR A 124 2.42 -21.29 -19.93
C TYR A 124 1.11 -21.84 -19.35
N HIS A 125 1.18 -22.68 -18.32
CA HIS A 125 -0.02 -23.24 -17.71
C HIS A 125 -0.89 -22.17 -17.04
N THR A 126 -0.30 -21.17 -16.39
CA THR A 126 -1.05 -20.03 -15.84
C THR A 126 -1.77 -19.23 -16.93
N TYR A 127 -1.10 -19.01 -18.08
CA TYR A 127 -1.70 -18.32 -19.21
C TYR A 127 -2.86 -19.12 -19.82
N GLU A 128 -2.67 -20.42 -20.08
CA GLU A 128 -3.74 -21.28 -20.62
C GLU A 128 -4.93 -21.36 -19.66
N TYR A 129 -4.67 -21.58 -18.35
CA TYR A 129 -5.73 -21.61 -17.36
C TYR A 129 -6.47 -20.27 -17.24
N SER A 130 -5.78 -19.15 -17.41
CA SER A 130 -6.40 -17.82 -17.32
C SER A 130 -7.50 -17.61 -18.37
N LYS A 131 -7.40 -18.27 -19.52
CA LYS A 131 -8.41 -18.22 -20.59
C LYS A 131 -9.73 -18.88 -20.20
N LEU A 132 -9.67 -19.89 -19.31
CA LEU A 132 -10.81 -20.66 -18.81
C LEU A 132 -11.37 -20.09 -17.49
N SER A 133 -10.79 -19.02 -16.99
CA SER A 133 -11.22 -18.35 -15.76
C SER A 133 -12.02 -17.08 -16.07
N MET A 134 -12.53 -16.41 -15.03
CA MET A 134 -13.17 -15.09 -15.15
C MET A 134 -12.30 -14.00 -15.83
N ARG A 135 -11.01 -14.28 -16.06
CA ARG A 135 -10.08 -13.41 -16.81
C ARG A 135 -10.06 -13.67 -18.29
N GLY A 136 -10.72 -14.75 -18.75
CA GLY A 136 -10.93 -15.09 -20.15
C GLY A 136 -12.12 -14.35 -20.76
N PRO A 137 -12.43 -14.61 -22.06
CA PRO A 137 -13.65 -14.13 -22.68
C PRO A 137 -14.87 -14.78 -22.00
N ALA A 138 -15.97 -14.02 -21.88
CA ALA A 138 -17.21 -14.53 -21.35
C ALA A 138 -17.79 -15.60 -22.31
N GLU A 139 -18.08 -16.80 -21.80
CA GLU A 139 -18.73 -17.87 -22.56
C GLU A 139 -20.26 -17.71 -22.60
N LEU A 140 -20.83 -17.01 -21.61
CA LEU A 140 -22.26 -16.73 -21.55
C LEU A 140 -22.55 -15.41 -22.21
N SER A 141 -23.59 -15.37 -23.05
CA SER A 141 -24.10 -14.12 -23.62
C SER A 141 -24.53 -13.17 -22.48
N PRO A 142 -24.06 -11.94 -22.47
CA PRO A 142 -24.48 -10.98 -21.45
C PRO A 142 -25.98 -10.75 -21.53
N LEU A 143 -26.63 -10.69 -20.37
CA LEU A 143 -28.09 -10.46 -20.25
C LEU A 143 -28.50 -9.07 -20.76
N THR A 144 -27.56 -8.15 -20.93
CA THR A 144 -27.80 -6.81 -21.49
C THR A 144 -26.71 -6.44 -22.50
N PRO A 145 -27.09 -5.75 -23.63
CA PRO A 145 -26.12 -5.31 -24.64
C PRO A 145 -25.03 -4.37 -24.09
N GLU A 146 -25.31 -3.61 -23.05
CA GLU A 146 -24.36 -2.69 -22.39
C GLU A 146 -23.21 -3.44 -21.70
N LYS A 147 -23.50 -4.61 -21.10
CA LYS A 147 -22.45 -5.48 -20.51
C LYS A 147 -21.61 -6.21 -21.56
N ALA A 148 -22.13 -6.39 -22.79
CA ALA A 148 -21.37 -7.02 -23.88
C ALA A 148 -20.21 -6.18 -24.39
N GLN A 149 -20.28 -4.85 -24.23
CA GLN A 149 -19.23 -3.93 -24.69
C GLN A 149 -18.11 -3.74 -23.65
N ALA A 150 -18.29 -4.22 -22.41
CA ALA A 150 -17.43 -3.85 -21.29
C ALA A 150 -16.07 -4.56 -21.28
N THR A 151 -15.86 -5.67 -22.00
CA THR A 151 -14.61 -6.44 -21.85
C THR A 151 -14.13 -7.06 -23.15
N ASN A 152 -13.10 -6.50 -23.75
CA ASN A 152 -12.27 -7.16 -24.76
C ASN A 152 -11.53 -8.38 -24.16
N GLY A 153 -12.26 -9.34 -23.54
CA GLY A 153 -11.67 -10.53 -22.94
C GLY A 153 -10.84 -10.28 -21.68
N GLY A 154 -11.28 -9.38 -20.80
CA GLY A 154 -10.69 -9.08 -19.48
C GLY A 154 -11.73 -9.09 -18.37
N LEU A 155 -11.33 -8.67 -17.17
CA LEU A 155 -12.24 -8.45 -16.06
C LEU A 155 -13.15 -7.23 -16.31
N ASP A 156 -14.32 -7.22 -15.68
CA ASP A 156 -15.20 -6.06 -15.66
C ASP A 156 -14.50 -4.83 -15.07
N ARG A 157 -14.79 -3.62 -15.61
CA ARG A 157 -14.12 -2.38 -15.19
C ARG A 157 -14.39 -2.03 -13.73
N ASP A 158 -15.64 -2.19 -13.27
CA ASP A 158 -16.01 -1.92 -11.89
C ASP A 158 -15.31 -2.92 -10.96
N TYR A 159 -15.21 -4.18 -11.38
CA TYR A 159 -14.48 -5.20 -10.63
C TYR A 159 -12.97 -4.95 -10.60
N ILE A 160 -12.36 -4.50 -11.71
CA ILE A 160 -10.94 -4.09 -11.74
C ILE A 160 -10.67 -3.00 -10.71
N THR A 161 -11.55 -1.99 -10.65
CA THR A 161 -11.34 -0.75 -9.92
C THR A 161 -11.97 -0.72 -8.55
N GLN A 162 -12.63 -1.79 -8.12
CA GLN A 162 -13.37 -1.87 -6.86
C GLN A 162 -12.54 -1.50 -5.62
N TRP A 163 -11.26 -1.91 -5.58
CA TRP A 163 -10.31 -1.53 -4.52
C TRP A 163 -9.37 -0.42 -5.01
N SER A 164 -9.94 0.69 -5.39
CA SER A 164 -9.19 1.91 -5.71
C SER A 164 -8.88 2.69 -4.44
N TYR A 165 -7.70 3.29 -4.41
CA TYR A 165 -7.26 4.14 -3.32
C TYR A 165 -7.80 5.55 -3.49
N GLY A 166 -8.33 6.16 -2.46
CA GLY A 166 -8.70 7.57 -2.49
C GLY A 166 -7.49 8.46 -2.72
N VAL A 167 -7.64 9.57 -3.43
CA VAL A 167 -6.53 10.52 -3.64
C VAL A 167 -6.03 11.04 -2.29
N GLY A 168 -6.94 11.42 -1.39
CA GLY A 168 -6.62 11.82 -0.02
C GLY A 168 -6.04 10.68 0.82
N GLU A 169 -6.49 9.46 0.58
CA GLU A 169 -5.99 8.25 1.24
C GLU A 169 -4.47 8.03 1.04
N SER A 170 -3.88 8.64 0.00
CA SER A 170 -2.42 8.62 -0.21
C SER A 170 -1.62 9.22 0.95
N PHE A 171 -2.22 10.04 1.80
CA PHE A 171 -1.57 10.58 3.01
C PHE A 171 -1.38 9.52 4.11
N THR A 172 -1.98 8.34 4.00
CA THR A 172 -1.71 7.22 4.92
C THR A 172 -0.24 6.80 4.93
N LEU A 173 0.50 7.03 3.83
CA LEU A 173 1.95 6.79 3.80
C LEU A 173 2.72 7.61 4.86
N LEU A 174 2.17 8.73 5.31
CA LEU A 174 2.72 9.64 6.32
C LEU A 174 1.99 9.56 7.66
N VAL A 175 0.65 9.47 7.64
CA VAL A 175 -0.24 9.42 8.80
C VAL A 175 -1.12 8.18 8.65
N PRO A 176 -0.81 7.06 9.33
CA PRO A 176 -1.42 5.76 9.04
C PRO A 176 -2.96 5.75 9.15
N ASP A 177 -3.52 6.48 10.10
CA ASP A 177 -4.98 6.56 10.26
C ASP A 177 -5.61 7.76 9.54
N PHE A 178 -5.02 8.25 8.43
CA PHE A 178 -5.59 9.37 7.65
C PHE A 178 -7.02 9.09 7.20
N ASN A 179 -7.34 7.82 6.91
CA ASN A 179 -8.69 7.32 6.63
C ASN A 179 -9.12 6.23 7.63
N GLY A 180 -8.64 6.29 8.86
CA GLY A 180 -9.06 5.45 9.98
C GLY A 180 -8.35 4.11 10.12
N GLY A 181 -7.53 3.72 9.16
CA GLY A 181 -6.76 2.47 9.23
C GLY A 181 -7.41 1.30 8.51
N GLY A 182 -7.70 0.20 9.21
CA GLY A 182 -8.36 -0.98 8.65
C GLY A 182 -9.85 -1.03 8.92
N SER A 183 -10.57 -1.80 8.14
CA SER A 183 -11.99 -2.08 8.41
C SER A 183 -12.14 -2.93 9.67
N GLY A 184 -13.01 -2.48 10.55
CA GLY A 184 -13.29 -3.09 11.83
C GLY A 184 -13.99 -2.11 12.77
N SER A 185 -14.51 -2.59 13.89
CA SER A 185 -15.21 -1.72 14.81
C SER A 185 -14.26 -0.69 15.46
N ILE A 186 -14.67 0.56 15.51
CA ILE A 186 -13.99 1.60 16.31
C ILE A 186 -13.84 1.14 17.77
N LEU A 187 -14.82 0.40 18.30
CA LEU A 187 -14.83 -0.05 19.70
C LEU A 187 -13.73 -1.09 20.00
N ASP A 188 -13.19 -1.75 18.97
CA ASP A 188 -12.08 -2.70 19.12
C ASP A 188 -10.70 -2.01 19.09
N ARG A 189 -10.66 -0.68 18.89
CA ARG A 189 -9.42 0.09 18.84
C ARG A 189 -8.82 0.23 20.24
N PRO A 190 -7.52 -0.04 20.44
CA PRO A 190 -6.86 0.17 21.72
C PRO A 190 -6.97 1.64 22.19
N ASN A 191 -7.31 1.84 23.47
CA ASN A 191 -7.44 3.14 24.12
C ASN A 191 -8.40 4.10 23.39
N VAL A 192 -9.43 3.56 22.77
CA VAL A 192 -10.44 4.35 22.05
C VAL A 192 -11.22 5.27 23.01
N ASP A 193 -11.42 4.82 24.23
CA ASP A 193 -12.10 5.52 25.33
C ASP A 193 -11.34 6.76 25.85
N GLU A 194 -10.04 6.84 25.55
CA GLU A 194 -9.22 8.03 25.89
C GLU A 194 -9.34 9.14 24.82
N LEU A 195 -9.96 8.85 23.66
CA LEU A 195 -10.06 9.81 22.57
C LEU A 195 -11.18 10.84 22.80
N ASN A 196 -10.89 12.10 22.46
CA ASN A 196 -11.90 13.15 22.48
C ASN A 196 -13.08 12.79 21.57
N GLY A 197 -14.31 12.91 22.09
CA GLY A 197 -15.52 12.59 21.33
C GLY A 197 -16.03 11.16 21.52
N TYR A 198 -15.26 10.27 22.16
CA TYR A 198 -15.68 8.88 22.40
C TYR A 198 -17.01 8.78 23.12
N ASP A 199 -17.18 9.45 24.27
CA ASP A 199 -18.40 9.42 25.06
C ASP A 199 -19.63 9.88 24.26
N ARG A 200 -19.48 10.97 23.50
CA ARG A 200 -20.52 11.48 22.63
C ARG A 200 -20.89 10.49 21.53
N PHE A 201 -19.88 9.90 20.89
CA PHE A 201 -20.07 8.90 19.84
C PHE A 201 -20.74 7.63 20.40
N TYR A 202 -20.24 7.10 21.52
CA TYR A 202 -20.76 5.89 22.14
C TYR A 202 -22.22 6.04 22.57
N GLN A 203 -22.57 7.15 23.22
CA GLN A 203 -23.96 7.47 23.61
C GLN A 203 -24.86 7.64 22.38
N ALA A 204 -24.37 8.31 21.34
CA ALA A 204 -25.13 8.52 20.11
C ALA A 204 -25.37 7.20 19.35
N ALA A 205 -24.37 6.31 19.28
CA ALA A 205 -24.50 4.98 18.69
C ALA A 205 -25.47 4.09 19.48
N GLY A 206 -25.41 4.10 20.81
CA GLY A 206 -26.35 3.38 21.68
C GLY A 206 -27.79 3.87 21.48
N ARG A 207 -28.00 5.19 21.44
CA ARG A 207 -29.31 5.78 21.15
C ARG A 207 -29.83 5.43 19.76
N PHE A 208 -28.94 5.35 18.76
CA PHE A 208 -29.29 4.88 17.43
C PHE A 208 -29.86 3.45 17.47
N GLN A 209 -29.18 2.53 18.18
CA GLN A 209 -29.62 1.15 18.33
C GLN A 209 -30.98 1.05 19.03
N GLU A 210 -31.21 1.85 20.09
CA GLU A 210 -32.49 1.87 20.80
C GLU A 210 -33.66 2.33 19.89
N ILE A 211 -33.44 3.36 19.08
CA ILE A 211 -34.45 3.87 18.14
C ILE A 211 -34.73 2.82 17.04
N ALA A 212 -33.68 2.24 16.47
CA ALA A 212 -33.81 1.19 15.45
C ALA A 212 -34.55 -0.05 15.98
N ALA A 213 -34.22 -0.49 17.20
CA ALA A 213 -34.89 -1.61 17.84
C ALA A 213 -36.39 -1.37 18.09
N LYS A 214 -36.78 -0.16 18.47
CA LYS A 214 -38.20 0.23 18.63
C LYS A 214 -38.94 0.23 17.29
N SER A 215 -38.25 0.42 16.17
CA SER A 215 -38.81 0.33 14.82
C SER A 215 -38.84 -1.12 14.28
N GLY A 216 -38.47 -2.11 15.07
CA GLY A 216 -38.40 -3.52 14.64
C GLY A 216 -37.24 -3.84 13.68
N GLN A 217 -36.29 -2.96 13.53
CA GLN A 217 -35.13 -3.12 12.66
C GLN A 217 -33.88 -3.41 13.50
N GLN A 218 -33.22 -4.55 13.25
CA GLN A 218 -31.84 -4.75 13.69
C GLN A 218 -30.91 -4.17 12.66
N VAL A 219 -30.42 -2.96 12.91
CA VAL A 219 -29.50 -2.24 12.01
C VAL A 219 -28.22 -1.93 12.78
N THR A 220 -27.09 -2.31 12.22
CA THR A 220 -25.78 -1.85 12.72
C THR A 220 -25.69 -0.34 12.50
N PRO A 221 -25.37 0.45 13.54
CA PRO A 221 -25.21 1.90 13.37
C PRO A 221 -24.14 2.21 12.30
N PRO A 222 -24.40 3.10 11.32
CA PRO A 222 -23.38 3.57 10.41
C PRO A 222 -22.22 4.25 11.16
N GLY A 223 -21.00 4.23 10.59
CA GLY A 223 -19.85 4.86 11.21
C GLY A 223 -19.23 4.12 12.39
N LEU A 224 -19.66 2.88 12.68
CA LEU A 224 -18.96 2.00 13.63
C LEU A 224 -17.66 1.42 13.02
N ASP A 225 -17.53 1.39 11.69
CA ASP A 225 -16.29 1.01 11.03
C ASP A 225 -15.27 2.13 11.21
N GLN A 226 -14.07 1.79 11.67
CA GLN A 226 -13.00 2.78 11.83
C GLN A 226 -12.41 3.27 10.49
N TYR A 227 -12.64 2.55 9.39
CA TYR A 227 -12.19 2.91 8.05
C TYR A 227 -13.26 3.73 7.30
N TRP A 228 -12.90 4.92 6.85
CA TRP A 228 -13.77 5.81 6.06
C TRP A 228 -13.22 6.17 4.67
N GLY A 229 -12.29 5.36 4.13
CA GLY A 229 -11.76 5.53 2.77
C GLY A 229 -12.67 4.96 1.68
N ASP A 230 -12.15 4.99 0.44
CA ASP A 230 -12.92 4.65 -0.77
C ASP A 230 -12.99 3.15 -1.07
N GLN A 231 -12.18 2.32 -0.41
CA GLN A 231 -12.20 0.88 -0.65
C GLN A 231 -13.40 0.23 0.05
N PRO A 232 -13.98 -0.86 -0.49
CA PRO A 232 -15.10 -1.56 0.14
C PRO A 232 -14.78 -2.02 1.57
N PHE A 233 -13.54 -2.46 1.76
CA PHE A 233 -12.92 -2.80 3.03
C PHE A 233 -11.40 -2.90 2.85
N THR A 234 -10.65 -2.77 3.92
CA THR A 234 -9.20 -2.96 3.95
C THR A 234 -8.76 -3.57 5.27
N VAL A 235 -7.68 -4.34 5.26
CA VAL A 235 -7.08 -4.87 6.50
C VAL A 235 -6.31 -3.79 7.25
N GLY A 236 -5.76 -2.82 6.52
CA GLY A 236 -5.01 -1.73 7.12
C GLY A 236 -4.46 -0.74 6.08
N PRO A 237 -3.88 0.37 6.52
CA PRO A 237 -3.35 1.42 5.65
C PRO A 237 -2.00 1.02 5.04
N VAL A 238 -1.71 1.54 3.85
CA VAL A 238 -0.36 1.50 3.27
C VAL A 238 0.48 2.58 3.95
N TYR A 239 1.50 2.18 4.72
CA TYR A 239 2.33 3.07 5.53
C TYR A 239 3.81 2.76 5.38
N VAL A 240 4.65 3.77 5.13
CA VAL A 240 6.10 3.62 4.90
C VAL A 240 6.96 4.19 6.02
N GLY A 241 6.35 4.80 7.02
CA GLY A 241 7.03 5.45 8.13
C GLY A 241 7.12 6.97 7.98
N ALA A 242 6.73 7.70 9.05
CA ALA A 242 6.64 9.16 9.00
C ALA A 242 8.00 9.82 8.76
N PHE A 243 9.05 9.38 9.44
CA PHE A 243 10.40 9.92 9.25
C PHE A 243 11.00 9.52 7.90
N VAL A 244 10.60 8.37 7.34
CA VAL A 244 11.02 7.92 6.00
C VAL A 244 10.49 8.86 4.93
N CYS A 245 9.24 9.33 5.05
CA CYS A 245 8.66 10.35 4.17
C CYS A 245 9.46 11.66 4.21
N PHE A 246 9.86 12.12 5.40
CA PHE A 246 10.73 13.28 5.55
C PHE A 246 12.07 13.09 4.80
N LEU A 247 12.74 11.95 4.99
CA LEU A 247 14.00 11.63 4.31
C LEU A 247 13.82 11.49 2.79
N PHE A 248 12.68 10.97 2.34
CA PHE A 248 12.37 10.89 0.91
C PHE A 248 12.35 12.27 0.26
N ILE A 249 11.66 13.24 0.88
CA ILE A 249 11.61 14.61 0.37
C ILE A 249 13.01 15.24 0.35
N LEU A 250 13.81 15.05 1.40
CA LEU A 250 15.23 15.44 1.38
C LEU A 250 16.00 14.79 0.22
N GLY A 251 15.69 13.53 -0.08
CA GLY A 251 16.28 12.77 -1.20
C GLY A 251 16.05 13.42 -2.55
N LEU A 252 14.90 14.03 -2.77
CA LEU A 252 14.61 14.75 -4.02
C LEU A 252 15.56 15.94 -4.25
N PHE A 253 16.08 16.55 -3.18
CA PHE A 253 17.02 17.66 -3.26
C PHE A 253 18.49 17.21 -3.33
N PHE A 254 18.87 16.16 -2.59
CA PHE A 254 20.27 15.82 -2.34
C PHE A 254 20.78 14.63 -3.12
N VAL A 255 19.94 13.67 -3.47
CA VAL A 255 20.36 12.54 -4.28
C VAL A 255 20.56 12.99 -5.71
N ARG A 256 21.71 12.60 -6.30
CA ARG A 256 22.07 12.92 -7.68
C ARG A 256 22.12 11.64 -8.51
N GLY A 257 21.92 11.80 -9.82
CA GLY A 257 22.02 10.70 -10.78
C GLY A 257 20.67 10.12 -11.22
N PRO A 258 20.70 9.14 -12.12
CA PRO A 258 19.50 8.62 -12.79
C PRO A 258 18.56 7.89 -11.83
N LEU A 259 19.10 7.19 -10.83
CA LEU A 259 18.30 6.40 -9.88
C LEU A 259 17.23 7.22 -9.17
N LYS A 260 17.54 8.48 -8.79
CA LYS A 260 16.56 9.39 -8.19
C LYS A 260 15.33 9.58 -9.07
N TRP A 261 15.54 9.83 -10.35
CA TRP A 261 14.46 10.10 -11.29
C TRP A 261 13.62 8.85 -11.59
N ALA A 262 14.28 7.70 -11.67
CA ALA A 262 13.58 6.42 -11.81
C ALA A 262 12.68 6.14 -10.61
N LEU A 263 13.19 6.31 -9.38
CA LEU A 263 12.41 6.11 -8.16
C LEU A 263 11.26 7.11 -8.02
N LEU A 264 11.48 8.38 -8.34
CA LEU A 264 10.42 9.40 -8.32
C LEU A 264 9.32 9.07 -9.34
N ALA A 265 9.69 8.74 -10.59
CA ALA A 265 8.74 8.39 -11.63
C ALA A 265 7.93 7.12 -11.24
N SER A 266 8.61 6.13 -10.65
CA SER A 266 7.96 4.91 -10.15
C SER A 266 6.96 5.22 -9.03
N THR A 267 7.33 6.10 -8.09
CA THR A 267 6.43 6.54 -7.00
C THR A 267 5.20 7.25 -7.56
N VAL A 268 5.39 8.20 -8.48
CA VAL A 268 4.27 8.93 -9.10
C VAL A 268 3.35 7.97 -9.87
N LEU A 269 3.92 7.07 -10.68
CA LEU A 269 3.12 6.10 -11.43
C LEU A 269 2.36 5.16 -10.51
N SER A 270 2.93 4.76 -9.37
CA SER A 270 2.26 3.88 -8.42
C SER A 270 1.01 4.53 -7.81
N PHE A 271 1.06 5.83 -7.51
CA PHE A 271 -0.13 6.58 -7.09
C PHE A 271 -1.18 6.66 -8.19
N LEU A 272 -0.77 6.98 -9.43
CA LEU A 272 -1.68 7.06 -10.56
C LEU A 272 -2.41 5.73 -10.81
N PHE A 273 -1.71 4.60 -10.69
CA PHE A 273 -2.35 3.28 -10.74
C PHE A 273 -3.28 3.03 -9.56
N ALA A 274 -2.83 3.35 -8.34
CA ALA A 274 -3.57 3.04 -7.11
C ALA A 274 -4.90 3.78 -7.02
N TRP A 275 -4.99 5.01 -7.55
CA TRP A 275 -6.21 5.81 -7.53
C TRP A 275 -7.35 5.21 -8.35
N GLY A 276 -7.09 4.30 -9.27
CA GLY A 276 -8.12 3.53 -9.99
C GLY A 276 -9.29 4.37 -10.49
N HIS A 277 -10.51 4.10 -10.01
CA HIS A 277 -11.71 4.86 -10.41
C HIS A 277 -11.67 6.34 -9.98
N ASN A 278 -10.83 6.70 -9.00
CA ASN A 278 -10.61 8.11 -8.60
C ASN A 278 -9.75 8.89 -9.61
N ASN A 279 -9.18 8.20 -10.61
CA ASN A 279 -8.52 8.80 -11.77
C ASN A 279 -8.97 8.09 -13.06
N PRO A 280 -10.24 8.26 -13.48
CA PRO A 280 -10.85 7.46 -14.53
C PRO A 280 -10.18 7.64 -15.89
N ALA A 281 -9.70 8.84 -16.22
CA ALA A 281 -9.04 9.09 -17.50
C ALA A 281 -7.76 8.24 -17.66
N PHE A 282 -6.90 8.22 -16.64
CA PHE A 282 -5.68 7.43 -16.65
C PHE A 282 -5.97 5.93 -16.56
N THR A 283 -6.89 5.53 -15.69
CA THR A 283 -7.21 4.13 -15.45
C THR A 283 -7.85 3.49 -16.68
N ASN A 284 -8.80 4.15 -17.32
CA ASN A 284 -9.39 3.66 -18.56
C ASN A 284 -8.35 3.55 -19.69
N PHE A 285 -7.45 4.55 -19.82
CA PHE A 285 -6.33 4.44 -20.75
C PHE A 285 -5.48 3.19 -20.49
N CYS A 286 -5.18 2.89 -19.22
CA CYS A 286 -4.40 1.71 -18.86
C CYS A 286 -5.14 0.40 -19.15
N ILE A 287 -6.44 0.32 -18.84
CA ILE A 287 -7.27 -0.86 -19.13
C ILE A 287 -7.32 -1.15 -20.63
N ASP A 288 -7.44 -0.10 -21.46
CA ASP A 288 -7.61 -0.24 -22.90
C ASP A 288 -6.31 -0.46 -23.67
N HIS A 289 -5.17 0.08 -23.18
CA HIS A 289 -3.94 0.13 -23.97
C HIS A 289 -2.75 -0.61 -23.36
N LEU A 290 -2.71 -0.79 -22.01
CA LEU A 290 -1.59 -1.52 -21.42
C LEU A 290 -1.83 -3.03 -21.49
N PRO A 291 -0.88 -3.81 -22.05
CA PRO A 291 -1.01 -5.26 -22.15
C PRO A 291 -1.24 -5.87 -20.76
N LEU A 292 -2.18 -6.79 -20.65
CA LEU A 292 -2.52 -7.53 -19.42
C LEU A 292 -3.12 -6.71 -18.27
N TYR A 293 -3.17 -5.38 -18.33
CA TYR A 293 -3.70 -4.56 -17.24
C TYR A 293 -5.15 -4.93 -16.90
N ASN A 294 -5.97 -5.22 -17.92
CA ASN A 294 -7.34 -5.66 -17.77
C ASN A 294 -7.53 -7.06 -17.17
N LYS A 295 -6.43 -7.77 -16.86
CA LYS A 295 -6.45 -9.08 -16.15
C LYS A 295 -6.22 -8.95 -14.66
N PHE A 296 -5.87 -7.76 -14.18
CA PHE A 296 -5.56 -7.49 -12.78
C PHE A 296 -6.69 -6.73 -12.11
N ARG A 297 -6.80 -6.88 -10.80
CA ARG A 297 -7.74 -6.14 -9.96
C ARG A 297 -7.00 -5.49 -8.79
N THR A 298 -7.73 -4.71 -7.99
CA THR A 298 -7.18 -4.08 -6.77
C THR A 298 -6.03 -3.13 -7.11
N PRO A 299 -6.34 -1.97 -7.72
CA PRO A 299 -5.35 -0.95 -8.10
C PRO A 299 -4.48 -0.48 -6.94
N SER A 300 -5.04 -0.40 -5.71
CA SER A 300 -4.32 -0.04 -4.48
C SER A 300 -3.06 -0.87 -4.25
N SER A 301 -3.01 -2.11 -4.75
CA SER A 301 -1.81 -2.96 -4.67
C SER A 301 -0.58 -2.37 -5.38
N ALA A 302 -0.76 -1.41 -6.29
CA ALA A 302 0.35 -0.75 -6.97
C ALA A 302 1.18 0.12 -6.02
N LEU A 303 0.62 0.53 -4.85
CA LEU A 303 1.34 1.33 -3.85
C LEU A 303 2.58 0.63 -3.28
N VAL A 304 2.68 -0.69 -3.39
CA VAL A 304 3.90 -1.42 -3.00
C VAL A 304 5.15 -0.92 -3.74
N VAL A 305 4.98 -0.35 -4.93
CA VAL A 305 6.08 0.30 -5.66
C VAL A 305 6.53 1.59 -4.96
N ALA A 306 5.60 2.38 -4.43
CA ALA A 306 5.92 3.55 -3.61
C ALA A 306 6.59 3.14 -2.30
N GLU A 307 6.11 2.09 -1.64
CA GLU A 307 6.71 1.54 -0.43
C GLU A 307 8.14 1.01 -0.64
N PHE A 308 8.50 0.62 -1.86
CA PHE A 308 9.88 0.31 -2.21
C PHE A 308 10.69 1.57 -2.55
N ALA A 309 10.14 2.44 -3.41
CA ALA A 309 10.87 3.57 -3.97
C ALA A 309 11.13 4.68 -2.95
N ILE A 310 10.16 4.96 -2.07
CA ILE A 310 10.26 5.98 -1.02
C ILE A 310 11.37 5.64 -0.02
N PRO A 311 11.40 4.45 0.63
CA PRO A 311 12.47 4.07 1.52
C PRO A 311 13.83 4.02 0.85
N LEU A 312 13.92 3.51 -0.37
CA LEU A 312 15.20 3.44 -1.07
C LEU A 312 15.78 4.85 -1.31
N LEU A 313 14.95 5.80 -1.76
CA LEU A 313 15.40 7.18 -1.94
C LEU A 313 15.73 7.86 -0.60
N ALA A 314 14.98 7.58 0.45
CA ALA A 314 15.25 8.04 1.81
C ALA A 314 16.60 7.55 2.33
N MET A 315 16.92 6.27 2.12
CA MET A 315 18.23 5.70 2.50
C MET A 315 19.39 6.30 1.68
N LEU A 316 19.17 6.59 0.40
CA LEU A 316 20.15 7.30 -0.44
C LEU A 316 20.37 8.74 0.04
N ALA A 317 19.32 9.44 0.50
CA ALA A 317 19.41 10.75 1.11
C ALA A 317 20.24 10.70 2.39
N LEU A 318 19.95 9.77 3.29
CA LEU A 318 20.69 9.57 4.54
C LEU A 318 22.15 9.20 4.27
N ALA A 319 22.42 8.34 3.28
CA ALA A 319 23.78 8.01 2.84
C ALA A 319 24.56 9.26 2.40
N ARG A 320 23.92 10.14 1.64
CA ARG A 320 24.51 11.41 1.17
C ARG A 320 24.77 12.37 2.31
N LEU A 321 23.80 12.50 3.23
CA LEU A 321 23.88 13.32 4.43
C LEU A 321 25.07 12.89 5.31
N ILE A 322 25.21 11.58 5.57
CA ILE A 322 26.31 11.04 6.37
C ILE A 322 27.68 11.21 5.68
N LYS A 323 27.72 11.20 4.35
CA LYS A 323 28.98 11.36 3.58
C LYS A 323 29.45 12.81 3.57
N SER A 324 28.56 13.77 3.48
CA SER A 324 28.89 15.19 3.28
C SER A 324 27.88 16.09 4.03
N PRO A 325 27.92 16.11 5.38
CA PRO A 325 26.94 16.88 6.18
C PRO A 325 26.95 18.38 5.87
N ALA A 326 28.13 18.96 5.66
CA ALA A 326 28.29 20.39 5.37
C ALA A 326 27.64 20.82 4.04
N ASP A 327 27.71 19.95 3.01
CA ASP A 327 27.08 20.21 1.70
C ASP A 327 25.55 20.24 1.79
N VAL A 328 25.01 19.57 2.79
CA VAL A 328 23.56 19.44 2.99
C VAL A 328 23.02 20.64 3.78
N PHE A 329 23.62 20.98 4.92
CA PHE A 329 23.10 21.98 5.83
C PHE A 329 23.81 23.34 5.77
N GLY A 330 25.05 23.38 5.27
CA GLY A 330 25.83 24.61 5.12
C GLY A 330 25.39 25.50 3.95
N THR A 331 24.55 24.97 3.04
CA THR A 331 24.16 25.66 1.80
C THR A 331 22.75 26.21 1.86
N LYS A 332 22.46 27.29 1.08
CA LYS A 332 21.08 27.82 0.93
C LYS A 332 20.12 26.74 0.45
N ARG A 333 20.57 25.88 -0.50
CA ARG A 333 19.78 24.74 -1.00
C ARG A 333 19.47 23.74 0.11
N GLY A 334 20.42 23.48 1.00
CA GLY A 334 20.24 22.59 2.15
C GLY A 334 19.17 23.07 3.12
N LYS A 335 19.21 24.36 3.44
CA LYS A 335 18.20 24.99 4.31
C LYS A 335 16.82 24.94 3.66
N ILE A 336 16.68 25.27 2.38
CA ILE A 336 15.42 25.18 1.64
C ILE A 336 14.89 23.72 1.65
N ALA A 337 15.74 22.76 1.32
CA ALA A 337 15.35 21.36 1.32
C ALA A 337 14.82 20.88 2.67
N PHE A 338 15.52 21.26 3.74
CA PHE A 338 15.10 20.94 5.11
C PHE A 338 13.76 21.62 5.47
N SER A 339 13.62 22.91 5.15
CA SER A 339 12.36 23.64 5.40
C SER A 339 11.19 23.04 4.63
N VAL A 340 11.39 22.70 3.34
CA VAL A 340 10.34 22.07 2.51
C VAL A 340 9.99 20.68 3.05
N ALA A 341 10.98 19.85 3.38
CA ALA A 341 10.72 18.53 3.95
C ALA A 341 9.97 18.63 5.29
N SER A 342 10.39 19.55 6.18
CA SER A 342 9.70 19.79 7.45
C SER A 342 8.27 20.30 7.26
N ALA A 343 8.05 21.23 6.33
CA ALA A 343 6.71 21.78 6.07
C ALA A 343 5.76 20.73 5.50
N LEU A 344 6.22 19.93 4.54
CA LEU A 344 5.41 18.90 3.87
C LEU A 344 5.18 17.64 4.73
N THR A 345 5.93 17.45 5.80
CA THR A 345 5.75 16.30 6.71
C THR A 345 5.34 16.76 8.11
N ALA A 346 6.27 17.23 8.93
CA ALA A 346 5.96 17.68 10.28
C ALA A 346 4.92 18.82 10.32
N GLY A 347 5.00 19.76 9.36
CA GLY A 347 4.03 20.87 9.25
C GLY A 347 2.63 20.35 8.91
N LEU A 348 2.50 19.40 7.97
CA LEU A 348 1.22 18.78 7.66
C LEU A 348 0.67 17.98 8.85
N CYS A 349 1.50 17.19 9.53
CA CYS A 349 1.10 16.46 10.73
C CYS A 349 0.64 17.43 11.84
N LEU A 350 1.34 18.55 12.04
CA LEU A 350 0.97 19.60 13.00
C LEU A 350 -0.40 20.21 12.65
N LEU A 351 -0.65 20.51 11.38
CA LEU A 351 -1.93 21.06 10.91
C LEU A 351 -3.07 20.07 11.14
N LEU A 352 -2.88 18.79 10.79
CA LEU A 352 -3.89 17.74 10.97
C LEU A 352 -4.14 17.44 12.47
N TRP A 353 -3.15 17.57 13.32
CA TRP A 353 -3.33 17.45 14.77
C TRP A 353 -4.15 18.60 15.35
N LEU A 354 -3.84 19.84 14.97
CA LEU A 354 -4.51 21.03 15.52
C LEU A 354 -5.89 21.28 14.86
N PHE A 355 -6.02 20.93 13.59
CA PHE A 355 -7.19 21.21 12.77
C PHE A 355 -7.57 19.97 11.92
N PRO A 356 -8.00 18.86 12.55
CA PRO A 356 -8.30 17.61 11.81
C PRO A 356 -9.44 17.77 10.79
N SER A 357 -10.33 18.74 10.98
CA SER A 357 -11.41 19.10 10.03
C SER A 357 -10.90 19.55 8.66
N LEU A 358 -9.62 19.88 8.51
CA LEU A 358 -9.01 20.13 7.19
C LEU A 358 -9.04 18.89 6.27
N ALA A 359 -9.17 17.69 6.84
CA ALA A 359 -9.35 16.45 6.08
C ALA A 359 -10.80 16.21 5.60
N GLY A 360 -11.72 17.16 5.84
CA GLY A 360 -13.16 17.01 5.55
C GLY A 360 -13.93 16.40 6.72
N ASP A 361 -15.14 15.92 6.45
CA ASP A 361 -16.00 15.35 7.51
C ASP A 361 -15.59 13.97 7.99
N CYS A 362 -14.64 13.34 7.33
CA CYS A 362 -14.13 11.99 7.66
C CYS A 362 -15.24 10.93 7.78
N ILE A 363 -16.25 11.01 6.93
CA ILE A 363 -17.35 10.04 6.86
C ILE A 363 -17.27 9.32 5.52
N SER A 364 -17.39 7.98 5.51
CA SER A 364 -17.40 7.22 4.27
C SER A 364 -18.64 7.54 3.44
N ALA A 365 -18.52 7.50 2.11
CA ALA A 365 -19.69 7.69 1.21
C ALA A 365 -20.81 6.67 1.50
N LYS A 366 -20.45 5.46 1.94
CA LYS A 366 -21.38 4.41 2.33
C LYS A 366 -22.19 4.80 3.58
N ASP A 367 -21.50 5.30 4.62
CA ASP A 367 -22.16 5.70 5.86
C ASP A 367 -23.00 6.96 5.65
N ASP A 368 -22.51 7.90 4.85
CA ASP A 368 -23.24 9.11 4.51
C ASP A 368 -24.56 8.80 3.76
N ALA A 369 -24.50 7.88 2.80
CA ALA A 369 -25.70 7.41 2.09
C ALA A 369 -26.67 6.69 3.03
N ALA A 370 -26.16 5.82 3.93
CA ALA A 370 -26.98 5.12 4.92
C ALA A 370 -27.68 6.10 5.89
N LEU A 371 -26.93 7.06 6.43
CA LEU A 371 -27.48 8.10 7.31
C LEU A 371 -28.54 8.93 6.61
N THR A 372 -28.32 9.32 5.36
CA THR A 372 -29.27 10.10 4.56
C THR A 372 -30.55 9.32 4.32
N ALA A 373 -30.48 8.04 3.97
CA ALA A 373 -31.64 7.17 3.77
C ALA A 373 -32.47 6.97 5.05
N MET A 374 -31.83 7.01 6.21
CA MET A 374 -32.49 6.83 7.51
C MET A 374 -33.08 8.11 8.08
N GLY A 375 -32.80 9.28 7.48
CA GLY A 375 -33.25 10.59 8.00
C GLY A 375 -34.75 10.71 8.17
N SER A 376 -35.54 10.15 7.23
CA SER A 376 -37.00 10.15 7.31
C SER A 376 -37.57 9.24 8.39
N ALA A 377 -36.91 8.14 8.71
CA ALA A 377 -37.36 7.17 9.70
C ALA A 377 -36.94 7.52 11.15
N LEU A 378 -35.71 8.05 11.32
CA LEU A 378 -35.11 8.33 12.62
C LEU A 378 -35.22 9.82 13.04
N GLY A 379 -35.59 10.69 12.12
CA GLY A 379 -35.61 12.15 12.27
C GLY A 379 -34.29 12.80 11.89
N PHE A 380 -34.36 13.81 11.04
CA PHE A 380 -33.17 14.50 10.48
C PHE A 380 -32.31 15.16 11.55
N ASP A 381 -32.89 15.73 12.60
CA ASP A 381 -32.13 16.36 13.69
C ASP A 381 -31.27 15.34 14.43
N PHE A 382 -31.81 14.16 14.71
CA PHE A 382 -31.09 13.08 15.34
C PHE A 382 -29.94 12.56 14.42
N VAL A 383 -30.27 12.31 13.14
CA VAL A 383 -29.27 11.82 12.18
C VAL A 383 -28.13 12.83 11.99
N ASN A 384 -28.42 14.12 11.93
CA ASN A 384 -27.38 15.15 11.83
C ASN A 384 -26.53 15.24 13.11
N SER A 385 -27.13 15.11 14.29
CA SER A 385 -26.40 15.04 15.54
C SER A 385 -25.49 13.82 15.62
N TYR A 386 -25.97 12.67 15.14
CA TYR A 386 -25.21 11.42 15.09
C TYR A 386 -24.05 11.53 14.07
N ARG A 387 -24.30 12.07 12.88
CA ARG A 387 -23.29 12.37 11.87
C ARG A 387 -22.16 13.25 12.46
N GLY A 388 -22.51 14.29 13.23
CA GLY A 388 -21.53 15.10 13.94
C GLY A 388 -20.70 14.30 14.95
N ALA A 389 -21.31 13.37 15.67
CA ALA A 389 -20.60 12.54 16.63
C ALA A 389 -19.62 11.55 15.95
N ILE A 390 -20.00 10.96 14.81
CA ILE A 390 -19.09 10.15 13.97
C ILE A 390 -17.89 10.98 13.50
N SER A 391 -18.16 12.16 12.93
CA SER A 391 -17.12 13.07 12.43
C SER A 391 -16.14 13.49 13.53
N ASP A 392 -16.64 13.85 14.71
CA ASP A 392 -15.80 14.22 15.86
C ASP A 392 -14.91 13.06 16.29
N MET A 393 -15.44 11.83 16.30
CA MET A 393 -14.68 10.63 16.66
C MET A 393 -13.58 10.33 15.64
N HIS A 394 -13.89 10.39 14.34
CA HIS A 394 -12.92 10.16 13.27
C HIS A 394 -11.84 11.27 13.25
N HIS A 395 -12.21 12.51 13.50
CA HIS A 395 -11.24 13.60 13.68
C HIS A 395 -10.30 13.37 14.86
N ALA A 396 -10.79 12.81 15.97
CA ALA A 396 -9.94 12.48 17.12
C ALA A 396 -8.94 11.37 16.77
N ILE A 397 -9.36 10.33 16.05
CA ILE A 397 -8.48 9.26 15.54
C ILE A 397 -7.39 9.85 14.63
N LEU A 398 -7.78 10.67 13.65
CA LEU A 398 -6.85 11.36 12.75
C LEU A 398 -5.85 12.23 13.49
N ALA A 399 -6.32 13.05 14.46
CA ALA A 399 -5.48 13.93 15.24
C ALA A 399 -4.45 13.18 16.09
N ALA A 400 -4.85 12.08 16.74
CA ALA A 400 -3.95 11.23 17.50
C ALA A 400 -2.86 10.61 16.62
N SER A 401 -3.23 10.11 15.44
CA SER A 401 -2.31 9.53 14.46
C SER A 401 -1.34 10.58 13.88
N ALA A 402 -1.84 11.79 13.60
CA ALA A 402 -1.03 12.90 13.12
C ALA A 402 -0.01 13.37 14.19
N LEU A 403 -0.42 13.47 15.46
CA LEU A 403 0.48 13.78 16.56
C LEU A 403 1.58 12.73 16.71
N ARG A 404 1.22 11.43 16.64
CA ARG A 404 2.17 10.33 16.66
C ARG A 404 3.21 10.48 15.53
N SER A 405 2.78 10.69 14.29
CA SER A 405 3.66 10.88 13.14
C SER A 405 4.56 12.11 13.29
N LEU A 406 4.01 13.23 13.83
CA LEU A 406 4.78 14.43 14.15
C LEU A 406 5.91 14.14 15.13
N LEU A 407 5.62 13.45 16.24
CA LEU A 407 6.61 13.11 17.25
C LEU A 407 7.74 12.24 16.69
N ILE A 408 7.41 11.25 15.88
CA ILE A 408 8.40 10.38 15.19
C ILE A 408 9.31 11.22 14.29
N ILE A 409 8.75 12.15 13.51
CA ILE A 409 9.54 13.04 12.65
C ILE A 409 10.45 13.93 13.50
N LEU A 410 9.95 14.51 14.57
CA LEU A 410 10.74 15.39 15.46
C LEU A 410 11.89 14.64 16.13
N VAL A 411 11.67 13.41 16.60
CA VAL A 411 12.73 12.57 17.17
C VAL A 411 13.80 12.26 16.10
N GLY A 412 13.38 11.89 14.87
CA GLY A 412 14.30 11.67 13.76
C GLY A 412 15.10 12.91 13.40
N ILE A 413 14.47 14.09 13.35
CA ILE A 413 15.15 15.38 13.15
C ILE A 413 16.13 15.66 14.28
N GLY A 414 15.74 15.40 15.53
CA GLY A 414 16.61 15.53 16.69
C GLY A 414 17.89 14.69 16.60
N LEU A 415 17.76 13.42 16.20
CA LEU A 415 18.91 12.54 15.95
C LEU A 415 19.82 13.07 14.82
N LEU A 416 19.25 13.57 13.73
CA LEU A 416 20.00 14.22 12.66
C LEU A 416 20.75 15.47 13.18
N TRP A 417 20.09 16.28 13.99
CA TRP A 417 20.70 17.48 14.59
C TRP A 417 21.87 17.13 15.51
N LEU A 418 21.71 16.12 16.39
CA LEU A 418 22.80 15.64 17.26
C LEU A 418 24.01 15.17 16.43
N TYR A 419 23.75 14.46 15.33
CA TYR A 419 24.80 14.03 14.40
C TYR A 419 25.52 15.22 13.75
N LEU A 420 24.78 16.23 13.30
CA LEU A 420 25.32 17.41 12.66
C LEU A 420 26.15 18.28 13.61
N ARG A 421 25.81 18.28 14.90
CA ARG A 421 26.59 18.91 15.97
C ARG A 421 27.83 18.12 16.35
N GLY A 422 28.06 16.95 15.76
CA GLY A 422 29.18 16.07 16.10
C GLY A 422 29.04 15.35 17.46
N MET A 423 27.86 15.42 18.10
CA MET A 423 27.60 14.82 19.41
C MET A 423 27.49 13.29 19.33
N ILE A 424 27.05 12.76 18.19
CA ILE A 424 26.94 11.33 17.94
C ILE A 424 27.67 10.93 16.64
N LYS A 425 28.16 9.70 16.61
CA LYS A 425 28.84 9.11 15.43
C LYS A 425 27.81 8.61 14.41
N SER A 426 28.21 8.44 13.15
CA SER A 426 27.32 7.98 12.06
C SER A 426 26.66 6.63 12.31
N TRP A 427 27.32 5.71 13.01
CA TRP A 427 26.72 4.42 13.36
C TRP A 427 25.64 4.58 14.45
N MET A 428 25.86 5.47 15.43
CA MET A 428 24.88 5.78 16.48
C MET A 428 23.61 6.42 15.87
N LEU A 429 23.78 7.33 14.89
CA LEU A 429 22.67 7.86 14.12
C LEU A 429 21.88 6.74 13.43
N CYS A 430 22.57 5.84 12.72
CA CYS A 430 21.89 4.74 12.02
C CYS A 430 21.16 3.79 12.98
N VAL A 431 21.74 3.48 14.14
CA VAL A 431 21.11 2.64 15.15
C VAL A 431 19.93 3.38 15.80
N GLY A 432 20.08 4.66 16.14
CA GLY A 432 18.97 5.46 16.67
C GLY A 432 17.79 5.53 15.70
N LEU A 433 18.06 5.81 14.43
CA LEU A 433 17.02 5.80 13.39
C LEU A 433 16.43 4.40 13.14
N PHE A 434 17.23 3.34 13.27
CA PHE A 434 16.74 1.97 13.20
C PHE A 434 15.71 1.70 14.29
N VAL A 435 16.00 2.09 15.53
CA VAL A 435 15.06 1.93 16.65
C VAL A 435 13.79 2.76 16.44
N VAL A 436 13.94 4.02 16.02
CA VAL A 436 12.79 4.92 15.76
C VAL A 436 11.91 4.36 14.64
N CYS A 437 12.49 3.97 13.49
CA CYS A 437 11.71 3.45 12.37
C CYS A 437 11.09 2.08 12.69
N LEU A 438 11.81 1.21 13.40
CA LEU A 438 11.26 -0.08 13.82
C LEU A 438 10.09 0.12 14.79
N PHE A 439 10.22 0.98 15.77
CA PHE A 439 9.14 1.30 16.71
C PHE A 439 7.93 1.88 15.98
N ASP A 440 8.17 2.83 15.07
CA ASP A 440 7.14 3.48 14.26
C ASP A 440 6.32 2.47 13.44
N LEU A 441 7.00 1.64 12.65
CA LEU A 441 6.38 0.66 11.77
C LEU A 441 5.74 -0.48 12.56
N TRP A 442 6.47 -1.02 13.56
CA TRP A 442 5.98 -2.10 14.40
C TRP A 442 4.66 -1.79 15.12
N GLN A 443 4.51 -0.56 15.63
CA GLN A 443 3.25 -0.16 16.27
C GLN A 443 2.07 -0.21 15.30
N VAL A 444 2.27 0.26 14.06
CA VAL A 444 1.23 0.20 13.02
C VAL A 444 0.95 -1.25 12.64
N ASP A 445 1.99 -2.04 12.40
CA ASP A 445 1.87 -3.43 11.96
C ASP A 445 1.16 -4.32 12.99
N LYS A 446 1.51 -4.18 14.28
CA LYS A 446 0.88 -4.94 15.38
C LYS A 446 -0.61 -4.64 15.56
N HIS A 447 -1.07 -3.50 15.08
CA HIS A 447 -2.50 -3.20 15.08
C HIS A 447 -3.27 -4.13 14.13
N TYR A 448 -2.68 -4.50 13.00
CA TYR A 448 -3.31 -5.27 11.92
C TYR A 448 -2.89 -6.75 11.87
N LEU A 449 -1.70 -7.07 12.34
CA LEU A 449 -1.18 -8.43 12.44
C LEU A 449 -0.66 -8.69 13.85
N ASN A 450 -1.47 -9.31 14.69
CA ASN A 450 -1.20 -9.57 16.09
C ASN A 450 -1.53 -11.03 16.44
N ASP A 451 -1.40 -11.38 17.71
CA ASP A 451 -1.56 -12.77 18.17
C ASP A 451 -2.98 -13.32 17.92
N ALA A 452 -4.01 -12.44 17.91
CA ALA A 452 -5.38 -12.83 17.57
C ALA A 452 -5.57 -13.18 16.09
N SER A 453 -4.62 -12.80 15.22
CA SER A 453 -4.63 -13.16 13.80
C SER A 453 -4.21 -14.62 13.53
N PHE A 454 -3.76 -15.34 14.54
CA PHE A 454 -3.29 -16.72 14.43
C PHE A 454 -4.20 -17.66 15.20
N THR A 455 -4.57 -18.78 14.56
CA THR A 455 -5.37 -19.85 15.17
C THR A 455 -4.54 -21.12 15.29
N ASP A 456 -4.86 -21.93 16.30
CA ASP A 456 -4.22 -23.22 16.47
C ASP A 456 -4.51 -24.13 15.25
N PRO A 457 -3.50 -24.71 14.58
CA PRO A 457 -3.70 -25.63 13.47
C PRO A 457 -4.61 -26.82 13.79
N VAL A 458 -4.64 -27.27 15.05
CA VAL A 458 -5.50 -28.38 15.50
C VAL A 458 -6.97 -27.97 15.43
N GLN A 459 -7.32 -26.72 15.74
CA GLN A 459 -8.70 -26.23 15.63
C GLN A 459 -9.16 -26.11 14.18
N MET A 460 -8.27 -25.85 13.23
CA MET A 460 -8.59 -25.83 11.80
C MET A 460 -8.81 -27.23 11.19
N GLN A 461 -8.26 -28.27 11.80
CA GLN A 461 -8.38 -29.66 11.32
C GLN A 461 -9.71 -30.32 11.75
N THR A 462 -10.43 -29.77 12.73
CA THR A 462 -11.70 -30.29 13.23
C THR A 462 -12.91 -29.62 12.56
N LEU A 463 -12.90 -29.54 11.21
CA LEU A 463 -14.11 -29.20 10.46
C LEU A 463 -15.10 -30.37 10.60
N THR A 464 -15.99 -30.28 11.55
CA THR A 464 -17.13 -31.19 11.62
C THR A 464 -18.12 -30.81 10.50
N PRO A 465 -18.37 -31.71 9.53
CA PRO A 465 -19.33 -31.42 8.48
C PRO A 465 -20.69 -31.04 9.03
N SER A 466 -21.31 -30.05 8.44
CA SER A 466 -22.72 -29.75 8.70
C SER A 466 -23.62 -30.89 8.22
N ALA A 467 -24.83 -30.96 8.72
CA ALA A 467 -25.80 -31.97 8.28
C ALA A 467 -26.07 -31.90 6.75
N ALA A 468 -26.00 -30.72 6.16
CA ALA A 468 -26.13 -30.51 4.72
C ALA A 468 -24.92 -31.08 3.95
N GLU A 469 -23.69 -30.84 4.43
CA GLU A 469 -22.45 -31.39 3.83
C GLU A 469 -22.43 -32.92 3.93
N ASP A 470 -22.94 -33.50 5.00
CA ASP A 470 -23.03 -34.96 5.14
C ASP A 470 -24.03 -35.59 4.12
N VAL A 471 -25.08 -34.87 3.73
CA VAL A 471 -25.99 -35.29 2.66
C VAL A 471 -25.26 -35.19 1.31
N VAL A 472 -24.60 -34.08 1.03
CA VAL A 472 -23.83 -33.85 -0.21
C VAL A 472 -22.72 -34.88 -0.40
N ARG A 473 -21.99 -35.25 0.68
CA ARG A 473 -20.92 -36.27 0.64
C ARG A 473 -21.40 -37.68 0.27
N LYS A 474 -22.70 -37.99 0.47
CA LYS A 474 -23.27 -39.27 0.09
C LYS A 474 -23.54 -39.39 -1.40
N ASP A 475 -23.72 -38.27 -2.09
CA ASP A 475 -23.85 -38.25 -3.54
C ASP A 475 -22.48 -38.50 -4.19
N LYS A 476 -22.43 -39.49 -5.09
CA LYS A 476 -21.21 -39.91 -5.80
C LYS A 476 -21.24 -39.51 -7.27
N THR A 477 -22.25 -38.76 -7.70
CA THR A 477 -22.38 -38.26 -9.06
C THR A 477 -21.58 -36.94 -9.22
N ASP A 478 -21.32 -36.53 -10.46
CA ASP A 478 -20.77 -35.21 -10.76
C ASP A 478 -21.89 -34.15 -10.60
N PHE A 479 -21.78 -33.33 -9.58
CA PHE A 479 -22.78 -32.29 -9.28
C PHE A 479 -22.11 -30.97 -8.87
N ARG A 480 -22.89 -29.90 -8.97
CA ARG A 480 -22.50 -28.56 -8.45
C ARG A 480 -23.36 -28.22 -7.23
N VAL A 481 -22.75 -27.64 -6.23
CA VAL A 481 -23.45 -27.18 -5.01
C VAL A 481 -23.57 -25.66 -5.06
N LEU A 482 -24.80 -25.14 -4.92
CA LEU A 482 -25.05 -23.73 -4.70
C LEU A 482 -25.25 -23.49 -3.21
N ASN A 483 -24.28 -22.89 -2.54
CA ASN A 483 -24.42 -22.51 -1.13
C ASN A 483 -24.98 -21.08 -1.05
N LEU A 484 -26.23 -20.96 -0.61
CA LEU A 484 -26.92 -19.67 -0.46
C LEU A 484 -26.64 -19.00 0.88
N SER A 485 -26.06 -19.71 1.86
CA SER A 485 -25.82 -19.17 3.20
C SER A 485 -24.56 -18.30 3.28
N GLU A 486 -23.60 -18.48 2.38
CA GLU A 486 -22.32 -17.75 2.38
C GLU A 486 -22.28 -16.53 1.45
N GLY A 487 -23.41 -16.16 0.84
CA GLY A 487 -23.51 -14.92 0.02
C GLY A 487 -22.59 -14.84 -1.20
N ASN A 488 -21.68 -15.79 -1.37
CA ASN A 488 -20.78 -15.87 -2.51
C ASN A 488 -20.65 -17.34 -2.94
N PRO A 489 -21.23 -17.74 -4.08
CA PRO A 489 -21.25 -19.15 -4.51
C PRO A 489 -19.88 -19.69 -4.96
N PHE A 490 -18.84 -18.88 -4.93
CA PHE A 490 -17.41 -19.27 -5.16
C PHE A 490 -16.45 -18.18 -4.67
#